data_c84a51466c44438de0af0fb6554ec7c2
#
_entry.id   c84a51466c44438de0af0fb6554ec7c2
#
_cell.length_a   1.000
_cell.length_b   1.000
_cell.length_c   1.000
_cell.angle_alpha   90.00
_cell.angle_beta   90.00
_cell.angle_gamma   90.00
#
_symmetry.space_group_name_H-M   'P 1'
#
loop_
_entity.id
_entity.type
_entity.pdbx_description
1 polymer ?
#
loop_
_entity_poly.entity_id
_entity_poly.type
_entity_poly.pdbx_seq_one_letter_code
_entity_poly.pdbx_strand_id
1 'polypeptide(L)'
;ENIRMMAAVCAALTNQPVKHIVYVSSDAVYADGPLPLTEASPAAPTSLHGAMHLAREKMLLASASATPLAILRPTLVYGAGDPHNGYGPNKFRRLANRGEAIVLFGDGEERRDHVDIDDIAAIVQLVLEHRSAGVLNVATGAVASFRTLADKTVALSPRKVEIRSSPRSGPMPHNGYRPFDAAATRAAFPSFRYTALDDGLARAQHQEFG
;
A
#
# COMPACT_ATOMS: atom_id res chain seq x y z
N GLU A 1 -21.55 -4.04 -2.38
CA GLU A 1 -20.90 -5.31 -1.98
C GLU A 1 -19.99 -5.10 -0.77
N ASN A 2 -18.98 -4.24 -0.80
CA ASN A 2 -18.01 -4.00 0.28
C ASN A 2 -18.64 -3.74 1.67
N ILE A 3 -19.70 -2.93 1.75
CA ILE A 3 -20.39 -2.63 3.01
C ILE A 3 -21.14 -3.86 3.52
N ARG A 4 -21.79 -4.63 2.63
CA ARG A 4 -22.48 -5.87 3.01
C ARG A 4 -21.52 -6.91 3.57
N MET A 5 -20.33 -7.07 2.95
CA MET A 5 -19.29 -7.96 3.46
C MET A 5 -18.87 -7.55 4.88
N MET A 6 -18.60 -6.25 5.09
CA MET A 6 -18.21 -5.77 6.42
C MET A 6 -19.35 -5.89 7.44
N ALA A 7 -20.61 -5.66 7.06
CA ALA A 7 -21.75 -5.90 7.95
C ALA A 7 -21.83 -7.34 8.41
N ALA A 8 -21.58 -8.30 7.52
CA ALA A 8 -21.53 -9.74 7.87
C ALA A 8 -20.38 -10.03 8.85
N VAL A 9 -19.20 -9.45 8.64
CA VAL A 9 -18.05 -9.56 9.56
C VAL A 9 -18.41 -8.99 10.94
N CYS A 10 -19.00 -7.81 11.00
CA CYS A 10 -19.41 -7.18 12.25
C CYS A 10 -20.46 -8.04 13.00
N ALA A 11 -21.45 -8.58 12.29
CA ALA A 11 -22.43 -9.49 12.88
C ALA A 11 -21.79 -10.79 13.41
N ALA A 12 -20.82 -11.34 12.67
CA ALA A 12 -20.07 -12.51 13.13
C ALA A 12 -19.27 -12.21 14.40
N LEU A 13 -18.60 -11.06 14.50
CA LEU A 13 -17.83 -10.65 15.69
C LEU A 13 -18.71 -10.48 16.93
N THR A 14 -19.98 -10.09 16.77
CA THR A 14 -20.95 -10.03 17.88
C THR A 14 -21.28 -11.42 18.42
N ASN A 15 -21.37 -12.42 17.55
CA ASN A 15 -21.76 -13.79 17.91
C ASN A 15 -20.58 -14.71 18.24
N GLN A 16 -19.40 -14.37 17.74
CA GLN A 16 -18.15 -15.16 17.89
C GLN A 16 -17.04 -14.24 18.42
N PRO A 17 -16.88 -14.09 19.73
CA PRO A 17 -15.83 -13.27 20.30
C PRO A 17 -14.44 -13.76 19.89
N VAL A 18 -13.59 -12.84 19.46
CA VAL A 18 -12.20 -13.09 19.08
C VAL A 18 -11.26 -12.36 20.04
N LYS A 19 -10.02 -12.83 20.15
CA LYS A 19 -9.04 -12.26 21.07
C LYS A 19 -8.35 -11.02 20.54
N HIS A 20 -8.32 -10.85 19.21
CA HIS A 20 -7.66 -9.75 18.52
C HIS A 20 -8.19 -9.65 17.10
N ILE A 21 -8.24 -8.44 16.55
CA ILE A 21 -8.64 -8.17 15.17
C ILE A 21 -7.53 -7.39 14.50
N VAL A 22 -7.09 -7.86 13.35
CA VAL A 22 -6.22 -7.10 12.44
C VAL A 22 -6.98 -6.83 11.16
N TYR A 23 -7.16 -5.57 10.82
CA TYR A 23 -7.84 -5.14 9.61
C TYR A 23 -6.87 -4.41 8.69
N VAL A 24 -6.69 -4.94 7.47
CA VAL A 24 -5.92 -4.28 6.43
C VAL A 24 -6.85 -3.33 5.66
N SER A 25 -6.64 -2.05 5.91
CA SER A 25 -7.33 -0.92 5.26
C SER A 25 -6.50 -0.40 4.07
N SER A 26 -6.42 0.91 3.89
CA SER A 26 -5.65 1.55 2.82
C SER A 26 -5.28 2.99 3.22
N ASP A 27 -4.19 3.49 2.68
CA ASP A 27 -3.81 4.91 2.74
C ASP A 27 -4.82 5.83 2.03
N ALA A 28 -5.65 5.29 1.14
CA ALA A 28 -6.68 6.03 0.42
C ALA A 28 -7.74 6.68 1.32
N VAL A 29 -7.78 6.32 2.62
CA VAL A 29 -8.67 6.96 3.61
C VAL A 29 -8.28 8.40 3.94
N TYR A 30 -7.04 8.81 3.69
CA TYR A 30 -6.57 10.14 4.03
C TYR A 30 -6.95 11.19 2.98
N ALA A 31 -7.15 12.42 3.45
CA ALA A 31 -7.17 13.59 2.59
C ALA A 31 -5.80 13.79 1.91
N ASP A 32 -5.79 14.46 0.77
CA ASP A 32 -4.56 14.89 0.11
C ASP A 32 -3.97 16.12 0.82
N GLY A 33 -2.66 16.20 0.86
CA GLY A 33 -1.94 17.32 1.46
C GLY A 33 -0.46 17.30 1.12
N PRO A 34 0.24 18.46 1.31
CA PRO A 34 1.65 18.56 0.97
C PRO A 34 2.60 17.98 2.01
N LEU A 35 2.11 17.74 3.24
CA LEU A 35 2.92 17.23 4.35
C LEU A 35 2.91 15.70 4.40
N PRO A 36 3.94 15.08 4.97
CA PRO A 36 3.94 13.65 5.21
C PRO A 36 2.72 13.22 6.04
N LEU A 37 2.03 12.19 5.56
CA LEU A 37 0.87 11.61 6.23
C LEU A 37 1.33 10.82 7.46
N THR A 38 0.62 11.05 8.56
CA THR A 38 0.76 10.32 9.82
C THR A 38 -0.57 9.65 10.16
N GLU A 39 -0.59 8.83 11.20
CA GLU A 39 -1.82 8.22 11.73
C GLU A 39 -2.82 9.25 12.24
N ALA A 40 -2.36 10.44 12.62
CA ALA A 40 -3.19 11.57 13.07
C ALA A 40 -3.70 12.45 11.91
N SER A 41 -3.25 12.21 10.67
CA SER A 41 -3.71 12.96 9.52
C SER A 41 -5.21 12.78 9.28
N PRO A 42 -5.92 13.81 8.75
CA PRO A 42 -7.36 13.73 8.54
C PRO A 42 -7.78 12.58 7.63
N ALA A 43 -8.61 11.67 8.13
CA ALA A 43 -9.26 10.64 7.34
C ALA A 43 -10.49 11.23 6.63
N ALA A 44 -10.26 11.88 5.48
CA ALA A 44 -11.27 12.54 4.66
C ALA A 44 -11.02 12.23 3.17
N PRO A 45 -11.35 11.00 2.74
CA PRO A 45 -11.04 10.52 1.40
C PRO A 45 -11.80 11.27 0.31
N THR A 46 -11.13 11.55 -0.80
CA THR A 46 -11.71 12.19 -1.99
C THR A 46 -12.20 11.18 -3.03
N SER A 47 -11.87 9.90 -2.87
CA SER A 47 -12.27 8.83 -3.77
C SER A 47 -13.29 7.88 -3.14
N LEU A 48 -14.15 7.26 -3.98
CA LEU A 48 -15.07 6.23 -3.51
C LEU A 48 -14.33 5.04 -2.88
N HIS A 49 -13.17 4.67 -3.42
CA HIS A 49 -12.31 3.62 -2.86
C HIS A 49 -11.91 3.94 -1.41
N GLY A 50 -11.37 5.12 -1.16
CA GLY A 50 -11.01 5.56 0.18
C GLY A 50 -12.22 5.67 1.12
N ALA A 51 -13.36 6.21 0.62
CA ALA A 51 -14.60 6.29 1.40
C ALA A 51 -15.09 4.90 1.84
N MET A 52 -14.98 3.88 0.98
CA MET A 52 -15.35 2.50 1.31
C MET A 52 -14.40 1.89 2.36
N HIS A 53 -13.10 2.19 2.31
CA HIS A 53 -12.16 1.75 3.35
C HIS A 53 -12.48 2.42 4.68
N LEU A 54 -12.67 3.73 4.70
CA LEU A 54 -13.00 4.47 5.93
C LEU A 54 -14.33 4.00 6.54
N ALA A 55 -15.36 3.76 5.72
CA ALA A 55 -16.63 3.23 6.20
C ALA A 55 -16.44 1.86 6.91
N ARG A 56 -15.65 0.96 6.35
CA ARG A 56 -15.34 -0.35 6.96
C ARG A 56 -14.56 -0.20 8.27
N GLU A 57 -13.59 0.73 8.34
CA GLU A 57 -12.89 1.03 9.60
C GLU A 57 -13.88 1.48 10.69
N LYS A 58 -14.79 2.40 10.36
CA LYS A 58 -15.79 2.90 11.31
C LYS A 58 -16.76 1.81 11.76
N MET A 59 -17.18 0.91 10.86
CA MET A 59 -18.04 -0.23 11.20
C MET A 59 -17.32 -1.18 12.19
N LEU A 60 -16.05 -1.50 11.94
CA LEU A 60 -15.25 -2.35 12.84
C LEU A 60 -15.04 -1.68 14.20
N LEU A 61 -14.67 -0.40 14.22
CA LEU A 61 -14.49 0.35 15.48
C LEU A 61 -15.76 0.35 16.33
N ALA A 62 -16.93 0.47 15.69
CA ALA A 62 -18.23 0.42 16.39
C ALA A 62 -18.56 -0.99 16.93
N SER A 63 -18.18 -2.05 16.19
CA SER A 63 -18.53 -3.43 16.52
C SER A 63 -17.53 -4.12 17.45
N ALA A 64 -16.27 -3.68 17.45
CA ALA A 64 -15.16 -4.30 18.18
C ALA A 64 -14.82 -3.60 19.52
N SER A 65 -15.77 -2.92 20.15
CA SER A 65 -15.54 -2.04 21.30
C SER A 65 -14.81 -2.68 22.49
N ALA A 66 -14.90 -4.00 22.66
CA ALA A 66 -14.24 -4.77 23.72
C ALA A 66 -13.04 -5.60 23.24
N THR A 67 -12.78 -5.64 21.92
CA THR A 67 -11.69 -6.45 21.34
C THR A 67 -10.58 -5.54 20.81
N PRO A 68 -9.30 -5.79 21.15
CA PRO A 68 -8.19 -5.05 20.58
C PRO A 68 -8.24 -5.13 19.04
N LEU A 69 -8.28 -3.96 18.39
CA LEU A 69 -8.37 -3.82 16.93
C LEU A 69 -7.17 -3.03 16.42
N ALA A 70 -6.37 -3.65 15.55
CA ALA A 70 -5.34 -2.99 14.77
C ALA A 70 -5.85 -2.71 13.35
N ILE A 71 -5.74 -1.47 12.91
CA ILE A 71 -6.07 -1.02 11.55
C ILE A 71 -4.77 -0.67 10.85
N LEU A 72 -4.39 -1.45 9.86
CA LEU A 72 -3.20 -1.21 9.06
C LEU A 72 -3.60 -0.48 7.77
N ARG A 73 -2.93 0.62 7.48
CA ARG A 73 -3.14 1.44 6.27
C ARG A 73 -1.92 1.37 5.36
N PRO A 74 -1.79 0.30 4.55
CA PRO A 74 -0.68 0.22 3.61
C PRO A 74 -0.82 1.27 2.51
N THR A 75 0.33 1.76 2.04
CA THR A 75 0.48 2.57 0.85
C THR A 75 0.49 1.69 -0.40
N LEU A 76 1.09 2.11 -1.52
CA LEU A 76 1.12 1.30 -2.74
C LEU A 76 1.92 0.02 -2.53
N VAL A 77 1.23 -1.11 -2.61
CA VAL A 77 1.82 -2.43 -2.38
C VAL A 77 2.43 -2.97 -3.68
N TYR A 78 3.61 -3.56 -3.58
CA TYR A 78 4.20 -4.33 -4.65
C TYR A 78 4.74 -5.69 -4.15
N GLY A 79 4.92 -6.63 -5.07
CA GLY A 79 5.45 -7.96 -4.77
C GLY A 79 5.13 -8.95 -5.89
N ALA A 80 5.65 -10.17 -5.79
CA ALA A 80 5.30 -11.25 -6.70
C ALA A 80 3.84 -11.71 -6.46
N GLY A 81 3.22 -12.27 -7.50
CA GLY A 81 1.88 -12.86 -7.40
C GLY A 81 0.71 -11.87 -7.29
N ASP A 82 0.92 -10.57 -7.45
CA ASP A 82 -0.16 -9.58 -7.46
C ASP A 82 -1.19 -9.87 -8.58
N PRO A 83 -2.47 -10.12 -8.24
CA PRO A 83 -3.49 -10.45 -9.24
C PRO A 83 -4.02 -9.25 -10.01
N HIS A 84 -3.81 -8.02 -9.53
CA HIS A 84 -4.49 -6.85 -10.06
C HIS A 84 -3.82 -6.24 -11.30
N ASN A 85 -2.51 -6.44 -11.47
CA ASN A 85 -1.75 -5.85 -12.57
C ASN A 85 -1.96 -4.33 -12.73
N GLY A 86 -2.16 -3.63 -11.60
CA GLY A 86 -2.34 -2.17 -11.57
C GLY A 86 -1.10 -1.42 -12.05
N TYR A 87 -1.29 -0.17 -12.48
CA TYR A 87 -0.19 0.70 -12.89
C TYR A 87 0.83 0.87 -11.76
N GLY A 88 2.09 0.57 -12.05
CA GLY A 88 3.19 0.63 -11.10
C GLY A 88 4.14 -0.57 -11.19
N PRO A 89 4.90 -0.88 -10.13
CA PRO A 89 6.00 -1.84 -10.16
C PRO A 89 5.62 -3.21 -10.69
N ASN A 90 4.48 -3.75 -10.28
CA ASN A 90 4.05 -5.11 -10.69
C ASN A 90 3.76 -5.19 -12.19
N LYS A 91 3.01 -4.21 -12.72
CA LYS A 91 2.75 -4.13 -14.17
C LYS A 91 4.03 -3.88 -14.95
N PHE A 92 4.92 -3.00 -14.46
CA PHE A 92 6.16 -2.68 -15.14
C PHE A 92 7.06 -3.91 -15.27
N ARG A 93 7.21 -4.71 -14.18
CA ARG A 93 7.97 -5.97 -14.20
C ARG A 93 7.42 -6.96 -15.23
N ARG A 94 6.09 -7.12 -15.30
CA ARG A 94 5.44 -8.02 -16.26
C ARG A 94 5.62 -7.57 -17.71
N LEU A 95 5.51 -6.26 -17.96
CA LEU A 95 5.81 -5.71 -19.30
C LEU A 95 7.28 -5.93 -19.65
N ALA A 96 8.18 -5.59 -18.75
CA ALA A 96 9.61 -5.75 -18.96
C ALA A 96 10.00 -7.21 -19.21
N ASN A 97 9.44 -8.16 -18.48
CA ASN A 97 9.69 -9.59 -18.68
C ASN A 97 9.22 -10.09 -20.06
N ARG A 98 8.18 -9.48 -20.64
CA ARG A 98 7.74 -9.78 -22.01
C ARG A 98 8.48 -9.01 -23.08
N GLY A 99 9.35 -8.06 -22.71
CA GLY A 99 10.02 -7.16 -23.67
C GLY A 99 9.10 -6.09 -24.26
N GLU A 100 7.97 -5.83 -23.59
CA GLU A 100 6.99 -4.83 -23.97
C GLU A 100 7.34 -3.46 -23.40
N ALA A 101 7.00 -2.38 -24.14
CA ALA A 101 7.26 -1.04 -23.68
C ALA A 101 6.47 -0.69 -22.40
N ILE A 102 7.13 0.00 -21.48
CA ILE A 102 6.48 0.59 -20.31
C ILE A 102 6.02 1.99 -20.69
N VAL A 103 4.71 2.21 -20.68
CA VAL A 103 4.12 3.53 -20.99
C VAL A 103 3.76 4.24 -19.71
N LEU A 104 4.39 5.39 -19.45
CA LEU A 104 4.17 6.22 -18.28
C LEU A 104 3.09 7.27 -18.55
N PHE A 105 2.32 7.61 -17.52
CA PHE A 105 1.45 8.78 -17.55
C PHE A 105 2.29 10.05 -17.31
N GLY A 106 2.25 11.02 -18.23
CA GLY A 106 3.23 12.11 -18.28
C GLY A 106 4.62 11.52 -18.51
N ASP A 107 5.61 12.06 -17.82
CA ASP A 107 6.98 11.55 -17.78
C ASP A 107 7.23 10.59 -16.60
N GLY A 108 6.16 10.19 -15.89
CA GLY A 108 6.25 9.36 -14.69
C GLY A 108 6.71 10.13 -13.45
N GLU A 109 6.48 11.43 -13.43
CA GLU A 109 6.93 12.37 -12.40
C GLU A 109 6.19 12.23 -11.05
N GLU A 110 5.00 11.60 -11.04
CA GLU A 110 4.23 11.32 -9.81
C GLU A 110 5.06 10.47 -8.84
N ARG A 111 5.16 10.93 -7.57
CA ARG A 111 5.96 10.30 -6.52
C ARG A 111 5.06 9.71 -5.44
N ARG A 112 5.26 8.43 -5.14
CA ARG A 112 4.50 7.68 -4.16
C ARG A 112 5.45 6.84 -3.29
N ASP A 113 5.01 6.56 -2.09
CA ASP A 113 5.62 5.54 -1.24
C ASP A 113 5.16 4.15 -1.71
N HIS A 114 6.08 3.20 -1.77
CA HIS A 114 5.81 1.82 -2.20
C HIS A 114 6.33 0.84 -1.17
N VAL A 115 5.47 -0.04 -0.69
CA VAL A 115 5.79 -1.03 0.34
C VAL A 115 5.76 -2.44 -0.24
N ASP A 116 6.74 -3.25 0.15
CA ASP A 116 6.81 -4.65 -0.23
C ASP A 116 5.72 -5.46 0.51
N ILE A 117 5.11 -6.42 -0.18
CA ILE A 117 4.07 -7.29 0.39
C ILE A 117 4.58 -8.11 1.58
N ASP A 118 5.86 -8.54 1.56
CA ASP A 118 6.44 -9.30 2.66
C ASP A 118 6.63 -8.44 3.91
N ASP A 119 6.90 -7.13 3.74
CA ASP A 119 6.95 -6.18 4.86
C ASP A 119 5.58 -6.02 5.52
N ILE A 120 4.50 -6.01 4.72
CA ILE A 120 3.13 -5.98 5.26
C ILE A 120 2.85 -7.26 6.04
N ALA A 121 3.23 -8.41 5.50
CA ALA A 121 3.05 -9.70 6.18
C ALA A 121 3.82 -9.74 7.51
N ALA A 122 5.07 -9.26 7.53
CA ALA A 122 5.88 -9.17 8.74
C ALA A 122 5.26 -8.23 9.78
N ILE A 123 4.73 -7.07 9.37
CA ILE A 123 4.02 -6.16 10.27
C ILE A 123 2.74 -6.80 10.81
N VAL A 124 1.96 -7.50 10.00
CA VAL A 124 0.77 -8.25 10.46
C VAL A 124 1.17 -9.26 11.53
N GLN A 125 2.25 -10.01 11.32
CA GLN A 125 2.78 -10.96 12.29
C GLN A 125 3.14 -10.26 13.61
N LEU A 126 3.93 -9.19 13.56
CA LEU A 126 4.32 -8.41 14.75
C LEU A 126 3.11 -7.86 15.51
N VAL A 127 2.12 -7.34 14.79
CA VAL A 127 0.86 -6.83 15.37
C VAL A 127 0.09 -7.94 16.08
N LEU A 128 0.05 -9.16 15.53
CA LEU A 128 -0.59 -10.32 16.15
C LEU A 128 0.17 -10.78 17.39
N GLU A 129 1.50 -10.91 17.32
CA GLU A 129 2.36 -11.33 18.43
C GLU A 129 2.25 -10.39 19.63
N HIS A 130 2.27 -9.08 19.37
CA HIS A 130 2.17 -8.06 20.41
C HIS A 130 0.73 -7.67 20.80
N ARG A 131 -0.28 -8.22 20.12
CA ARG A 131 -1.70 -7.82 20.26
C ARG A 131 -1.88 -6.31 20.18
N SER A 132 -1.17 -5.68 19.26
CA SER A 132 -1.20 -4.23 19.09
C SER A 132 -2.59 -3.74 18.68
N ALA A 133 -2.96 -2.55 19.15
CA ALA A 133 -4.25 -1.92 18.83
C ALA A 133 -4.03 -0.48 18.34
N GLY A 134 -5.01 0.03 17.58
CA GLY A 134 -4.96 1.38 17.04
C GLY A 134 -4.71 1.38 15.52
N VAL A 135 -4.32 2.53 15.00
CA VAL A 135 -4.05 2.72 13.56
C VAL A 135 -2.55 2.74 13.33
N LEU A 136 -2.09 2.09 12.27
CA LEU A 136 -0.70 2.12 11.85
C LEU A 136 -0.63 2.27 10.31
N ASN A 137 0.12 3.27 9.84
CA ASN A 137 0.49 3.37 8.44
C ASN A 137 1.58 2.35 8.13
N VAL A 138 1.37 1.54 7.10
CA VAL A 138 2.39 0.62 6.59
C VAL A 138 3.01 1.28 5.37
N ALA A 139 4.03 2.11 5.63
CA ALA A 139 4.70 2.96 4.66
C ALA A 139 6.17 3.09 5.01
N THR A 140 7.01 3.12 3.99
CA THR A 140 8.48 3.13 4.17
C THR A 140 9.02 4.49 4.63
N GLY A 141 8.28 5.57 4.36
CA GLY A 141 8.71 6.95 4.53
C GLY A 141 9.57 7.47 3.36
N ALA A 142 9.76 6.66 2.33
CA ALA A 142 10.52 7.04 1.14
C ALA A 142 9.63 7.03 -0.10
N VAL A 143 9.70 8.11 -0.89
CA VAL A 143 8.92 8.21 -2.14
C VAL A 143 9.81 7.99 -3.35
N ALA A 144 9.29 7.27 -4.34
CA ALA A 144 9.90 7.11 -5.65
C ALA A 144 8.92 7.57 -6.75
N SER A 145 9.45 8.13 -7.83
CA SER A 145 8.64 8.45 -9.01
C SER A 145 8.34 7.19 -9.82
N PHE A 146 7.23 7.18 -10.56
CA PHE A 146 6.97 6.07 -11.47
C PHE A 146 8.04 5.95 -12.55
N ARG A 147 8.71 7.06 -12.92
CA ARG A 147 9.88 7.02 -13.79
C ARG A 147 11.03 6.24 -13.15
N THR A 148 11.38 6.55 -11.91
CA THR A 148 12.39 5.80 -11.17
C THR A 148 12.06 4.31 -11.08
N LEU A 149 10.80 3.97 -10.82
CA LEU A 149 10.35 2.57 -10.78
C LEU A 149 10.51 1.87 -12.14
N ALA A 150 10.16 2.55 -13.23
CA ALA A 150 10.33 2.01 -14.58
C ALA A 150 11.81 1.80 -14.92
N ASP A 151 12.68 2.79 -14.64
CA ASP A 151 14.12 2.69 -14.87
C ASP A 151 14.73 1.51 -14.10
N LYS A 152 14.39 1.36 -12.80
CA LYS A 152 14.85 0.24 -11.98
C LYS A 152 14.34 -1.11 -12.50
N THR A 153 13.08 -1.17 -12.92
CA THR A 153 12.47 -2.38 -13.48
C THR A 153 13.14 -2.79 -14.80
N VAL A 154 13.43 -1.84 -15.67
CA VAL A 154 14.16 -2.10 -16.93
C VAL A 154 15.57 -2.60 -16.65
N ALA A 155 16.26 -2.04 -15.64
CA ALA A 155 17.59 -2.48 -15.25
C ALA A 155 17.63 -3.95 -14.76
N LEU A 156 16.53 -4.45 -14.19
CA LEU A 156 16.39 -5.84 -13.73
C LEU A 156 15.93 -6.80 -14.85
N SER A 157 15.48 -6.27 -15.98
CA SER A 157 14.96 -7.09 -17.08
C SER A 157 16.09 -7.72 -17.89
N PRO A 158 15.99 -9.02 -18.26
CA PRO A 158 16.93 -9.64 -19.20
C PRO A 158 16.68 -9.18 -20.66
N ARG A 159 15.62 -8.42 -20.90
CA ARG A 159 15.19 -7.95 -22.24
C ARG A 159 15.43 -6.46 -22.38
N LYS A 160 15.66 -6.02 -23.61
CA LYS A 160 15.66 -4.59 -23.93
C LYS A 160 14.22 -4.08 -23.91
N VAL A 161 13.94 -3.12 -23.04
CA VAL A 161 12.60 -2.54 -22.82
C VAL A 161 12.67 -1.04 -23.01
N GLU A 162 11.72 -0.51 -23.76
CA GLU A 162 11.58 0.93 -23.98
C GLU A 162 10.65 1.54 -22.91
N ILE A 163 11.01 2.72 -22.40
CA ILE A 163 10.14 3.53 -21.55
C ILE A 163 9.61 4.68 -22.40
N ARG A 164 8.30 4.80 -22.50
CA ARG A 164 7.61 5.84 -23.27
C ARG A 164 6.79 6.73 -22.36
N SER A 165 6.76 8.02 -22.65
CA SER A 165 5.83 8.97 -22.04
C SER A 165 4.52 8.97 -22.81
N SER A 166 3.40 9.21 -22.12
CA SER A 166 2.10 9.48 -22.75
C SER A 166 1.49 10.74 -22.14
N PRO A 167 0.76 11.55 -22.92
CA PRO A 167 0.06 12.71 -22.38
C PRO A 167 -0.84 12.30 -21.22
N ARG A 168 -0.74 13.01 -20.10
CA ARG A 168 -1.64 12.79 -18.97
C ARG A 168 -2.99 13.43 -19.26
N SER A 169 -4.08 12.69 -19.04
CA SER A 169 -5.43 13.24 -19.08
C SER A 169 -5.91 13.47 -17.63
N GLY A 170 -6.32 14.69 -17.33
CA GLY A 170 -6.83 15.06 -16.01
C GLY A 170 -5.75 15.39 -14.97
N PRO A 171 -6.16 15.73 -13.75
CA PRO A 171 -5.26 16.09 -12.66
C PRO A 171 -4.42 14.89 -12.21
N MET A 172 -3.22 15.18 -11.71
CA MET A 172 -2.35 14.17 -11.15
C MET A 172 -2.92 13.70 -9.79
N PRO A 173 -3.07 12.38 -9.57
CA PRO A 173 -3.52 11.87 -8.28
C PRO A 173 -2.67 12.42 -7.14
N HIS A 174 -3.32 12.80 -6.03
CA HIS A 174 -2.66 13.35 -4.83
C HIS A 174 -1.71 14.53 -5.14
N ASN A 175 -2.05 15.35 -6.13
CA ASN A 175 -1.20 16.45 -6.61
C ASN A 175 0.24 16.01 -6.99
N GLY A 176 0.41 14.74 -7.36
CA GLY A 176 1.68 14.16 -7.78
C GLY A 176 2.67 13.82 -6.66
N TYR A 177 2.27 13.98 -5.40
CA TYR A 177 3.16 13.71 -4.27
C TYR A 177 2.38 13.24 -3.05
N ARG A 178 2.69 12.03 -2.55
CA ARG A 178 2.03 11.46 -1.37
C ARG A 178 3.06 10.80 -0.46
N PRO A 179 3.71 11.60 0.41
CA PRO A 179 4.71 11.12 1.36
C PRO A 179 4.05 10.61 2.65
N PHE A 180 4.78 9.77 3.39
CA PHE A 180 4.40 9.26 4.70
C PHE A 180 5.52 9.46 5.72
N ASP A 181 5.16 9.60 6.99
CA ASP A 181 6.08 9.46 8.11
C ASP A 181 5.96 8.05 8.71
N ALA A 182 7.05 7.31 8.68
CA ALA A 182 7.12 5.96 9.25
C ALA A 182 7.53 5.94 10.74
N ALA A 183 7.46 7.06 11.44
CA ALA A 183 7.88 7.16 12.84
C ALA A 183 7.08 6.23 13.76
N ALA A 184 5.77 6.07 13.52
CA ALA A 184 4.92 5.20 14.33
C ALA A 184 5.33 3.73 14.20
N THR A 185 5.67 3.25 12.99
CA THR A 185 6.18 1.88 12.80
C THR A 185 7.51 1.68 13.50
N ARG A 186 8.44 2.64 13.40
CA ARG A 186 9.73 2.57 14.10
C ARG A 186 9.59 2.56 15.62
N ALA A 187 8.61 3.31 16.14
CA ALA A 187 8.33 3.35 17.58
C ALA A 187 7.66 2.06 18.06
N ALA A 188 6.70 1.52 17.30
CA ALA A 188 5.98 0.30 17.66
C ALA A 188 6.87 -0.95 17.55
N PHE A 189 7.74 -1.01 16.54
CA PHE A 189 8.58 -2.16 16.22
C PHE A 189 10.03 -1.73 15.95
N PRO A 190 10.82 -1.41 16.99
CA PRO A 190 12.17 -0.83 16.83
C PRO A 190 13.17 -1.70 16.08
N SER A 191 12.99 -3.03 16.08
CA SER A 191 13.83 -3.99 15.35
C SER A 191 13.40 -4.20 13.90
N PHE A 192 12.19 -3.82 13.52
CA PHE A 192 11.71 -3.96 12.15
C PHE A 192 12.38 -2.94 11.22
N ARG A 193 12.66 -3.37 10.01
CA ARG A 193 13.16 -2.51 8.93
C ARG A 193 12.42 -2.84 7.64
N TYR A 194 11.92 -1.81 6.98
CA TYR A 194 11.35 -1.96 5.65
C TYR A 194 12.41 -2.40 4.65
N THR A 195 12.02 -3.24 3.73
CA THR A 195 12.83 -3.64 2.58
C THR A 195 13.14 -2.42 1.71
N ALA A 196 14.42 -2.23 1.37
CA ALA A 196 14.79 -1.18 0.42
C ALA A 196 14.15 -1.45 -0.95
N LEU A 197 13.73 -0.40 -1.65
CA LEU A 197 12.99 -0.52 -2.92
C LEU A 197 13.74 -1.37 -3.95
N ASP A 198 15.06 -1.22 -4.06
CA ASP A 198 15.88 -1.97 -5.01
C ASP A 198 15.90 -3.47 -4.69
N ASP A 199 16.06 -3.80 -3.43
CA ASP A 199 16.09 -5.20 -2.97
C ASP A 199 14.72 -5.86 -3.15
N GLY A 200 13.64 -5.15 -2.82
CA GLY A 200 12.27 -5.65 -2.98
C GLY A 200 11.90 -5.86 -4.46
N LEU A 201 12.27 -4.93 -5.34
CA LEU A 201 12.04 -5.08 -6.78
C LEU A 201 12.81 -6.26 -7.36
N ALA A 202 14.08 -6.42 -6.97
CA ALA A 202 14.93 -7.55 -7.39
C ALA A 202 14.37 -8.88 -6.90
N ARG A 203 13.96 -8.95 -5.62
CA ARG A 203 13.32 -10.13 -5.03
C ARG A 203 12.03 -10.49 -5.76
N ALA A 204 11.13 -9.52 -5.94
CA ALA A 204 9.85 -9.74 -6.63
C ALA A 204 10.05 -10.16 -8.10
N GLN A 205 11.07 -9.64 -8.78
CA GLN A 205 11.45 -10.07 -10.13
C GLN A 205 11.88 -11.53 -10.15
N HIS A 206 12.75 -11.92 -9.23
CA HIS A 206 13.25 -13.29 -9.11
C HIS A 206 12.13 -14.29 -8.75
N GLN A 207 11.28 -13.95 -7.79
CA GLN A 207 10.17 -14.82 -7.36
C GLN A 207 9.12 -15.05 -8.45
N GLU A 208 8.88 -14.10 -9.34
CA GLU A 208 7.85 -14.23 -10.39
C GLU A 208 8.39 -14.77 -11.72
N PHE A 209 9.68 -14.56 -12.02
CA PHE A 209 10.25 -14.83 -13.34
C PHE A 209 11.64 -15.52 -13.32
N GLY A 210 12.22 -15.79 -12.15
CA GLY A 210 13.51 -16.45 -11.97
C GLY A 210 13.50 -17.98 -12.09
#